data_16a1c6fc68a0367f9ca6f8600f1af986
#
_entry.id   16a1c6fc68a0367f9ca6f8600f1af986
#
_cell.length_a   1.000
_cell.length_b   1.000
_cell.length_c   1.000
_cell.angle_alpha   90.00
_cell.angle_beta   90.00
_cell.angle_gamma   90.00
#
_symmetry.space_group_name_H-M   'P 1'
#
loop_
_entity.id
_entity.type
_entity.pdbx_description
1 polymer ?
#
loop_
_entity_poly.entity_id
_entity_poly.type
_entity_poly.pdbx_seq_one_letter_code
_entity_poly.pdbx_strand_id
1 'polypeptide(L)'
;MMKRSRFTRIAAAVGAFALVAGFVGPTTATVAAEKDIVDTAVEAGSFTTLAQALTAAGLVDTLKGPGPYTVFAPTDEAFAKLPPGTLDALLADTAKLTNVLSYHVVPGKVMAADVVKLASARTVQGQSVKISTQGGVKVDNANVTRTDIAASNGVIHVIDAVILPD
;
A
#
# COMPACT_ATOMS: atom_id res chain seq x y z
N MET A 1 88.83 -6.99 4.25
CA MET A 1 87.94 -7.76 5.14
C MET A 1 86.52 -7.48 4.80
N MET A 2 85.94 -8.50 4.28
CA MET A 2 84.57 -8.37 3.69
C MET A 2 83.54 -8.69 4.76
N LYS A 3 82.66 -7.76 4.91
CA LYS A 3 81.43 -8.04 5.66
C LYS A 3 80.28 -8.12 4.68
N ARG A 4 79.86 -9.32 4.52
CA ARG A 4 78.68 -9.61 3.70
C ARG A 4 77.43 -9.23 4.48
N SER A 5 76.76 -8.29 3.99
CA SER A 5 75.44 -7.97 4.44
C SER A 5 74.45 -8.97 3.81
N ARG A 6 73.86 -9.73 4.64
CA ARG A 6 72.78 -10.61 4.22
C ARG A 6 71.50 -9.81 4.16
N PHE A 7 71.11 -9.51 3.00
CA PHE A 7 69.76 -9.01 2.77
C PHE A 7 68.78 -10.14 3.01
N THR A 8 68.18 -10.06 4.10
CA THR A 8 66.99 -10.85 4.35
C THR A 8 65.87 -10.32 3.50
N ARG A 9 65.54 -11.02 2.50
CA ARG A 9 64.35 -10.72 1.74
C ARG A 9 63.16 -11.10 2.59
N ILE A 10 62.56 -10.13 3.12
CA ILE A 10 61.24 -10.25 3.64
C ILE A 10 60.33 -10.32 2.43
N ALA A 11 59.99 -11.48 2.08
CA ALA A 11 58.91 -11.68 1.15
C ALA A 11 57.63 -11.20 1.87
N ALA A 12 57.28 -10.07 1.57
CA ALA A 12 55.98 -9.58 1.96
C ALA A 12 54.96 -10.43 1.22
N ALA A 13 54.43 -11.28 1.93
CA ALA A 13 53.23 -11.95 1.48
C ALA A 13 52.08 -10.99 1.53
N VAL A 14 52.09 -10.21 0.56
CA VAL A 14 51.02 -9.29 0.39
C VAL A 14 50.01 -9.88 -0.52
N GLY A 15 49.63 -10.86 -0.33
CA GLY A 15 48.82 -11.40 -1.34
C GLY A 15 47.37 -11.54 -1.08
N ALA A 16 47.05 -11.72 0.02
CA ALA A 16 45.81 -12.36 0.20
C ALA A 16 44.62 -11.49 0.53
N PHE A 17 44.94 -10.26 0.53
CA PHE A 17 44.00 -9.48 1.15
C PHE A 17 42.94 -8.87 0.37
N ALA A 18 43.19 -8.76 -0.77
CA ALA A 18 42.35 -7.98 -1.60
C ALA A 18 40.99 -8.54 -1.92
N LEU A 19 40.85 -9.66 -1.52
CA LEU A 19 39.78 -10.30 -2.03
C LEU A 19 38.51 -10.22 -1.44
N VAL A 20 38.55 -9.81 -0.38
CA VAL A 20 37.35 -10.00 0.32
C VAL A 20 36.45 -8.85 0.27
N ALA A 21 37.06 -7.83 0.03
CA ALA A 21 36.26 -6.65 0.01
C ALA A 21 35.32 -6.55 -1.16
N GLY A 22 35.55 -7.35 -2.08
CA GLY A 22 34.80 -7.23 -3.27
C GLY A 22 33.44 -7.80 -3.23
N PHE A 23 33.14 -8.49 -2.25
CA PHE A 23 31.94 -9.09 -2.27
C PHE A 23 30.97 -8.61 -1.27
N VAL A 24 30.78 -7.38 -1.29
CA VAL A 24 29.42 -6.98 -1.26
C VAL A 24 28.95 -7.26 -2.67
N GLY A 25 28.60 -8.46 -2.88
CA GLY A 25 27.72 -8.75 -3.96
C GLY A 25 26.57 -7.77 -3.86
N PRO A 26 25.92 -7.42 -4.92
CA PRO A 26 24.68 -6.78 -4.79
C PRO A 26 23.91 -7.62 -3.81
N THR A 27 23.71 -7.13 -2.67
CA THR A 27 22.49 -7.39 -2.05
C THR A 27 21.52 -6.84 -3.06
N THR A 28 21.19 -7.65 -3.98
CA THR A 28 19.84 -7.68 -4.37
C THR A 28 19.15 -7.93 -3.07
N ALA A 29 18.94 -6.90 -2.35
CA ALA A 29 17.71 -6.82 -1.69
C ALA A 29 16.78 -7.26 -2.79
N THR A 30 16.32 -8.45 -2.71
CA THR A 30 15.13 -8.85 -3.35
C THR A 30 14.18 -7.86 -2.77
N VAL A 31 14.04 -6.80 -3.45
CA VAL A 31 12.88 -5.98 -3.29
C VAL A 31 11.84 -7.01 -3.64
N ALA A 32 11.32 -7.62 -2.64
CA ALA A 32 10.11 -8.38 -2.77
C ALA A 32 9.26 -7.41 -3.50
N ALA A 33 8.92 -7.73 -4.74
CA ALA A 33 8.27 -6.80 -5.64
C ALA A 33 7.21 -6.14 -4.80
N GLU A 34 7.43 -4.88 -4.47
CA GLU A 34 6.63 -4.22 -3.46
C GLU A 34 5.25 -4.27 -4.02
N LYS A 35 4.41 -5.07 -3.39
CA LYS A 35 3.06 -5.33 -3.85
C LYS A 35 2.33 -4.04 -3.83
N ASP A 36 1.71 -3.73 -4.94
CA ASP A 36 0.89 -2.54 -5.00
C ASP A 36 -0.39 -2.70 -4.15
N ILE A 37 -1.16 -1.66 -4.06
CA ILE A 37 -2.40 -1.63 -3.27
C ILE A 37 -3.33 -2.77 -3.68
N VAL A 38 -3.44 -3.04 -4.97
CA VAL A 38 -4.35 -4.05 -5.49
C VAL A 38 -3.86 -5.46 -5.14
N ASP A 39 -2.59 -5.73 -5.36
CA ASP A 39 -1.99 -7.04 -5.04
C ASP A 39 -2.02 -7.33 -3.54
N THR A 40 -1.75 -6.31 -2.72
CA THR A 40 -1.84 -6.41 -1.26
C THR A 40 -3.26 -6.70 -0.80
N ALA A 41 -4.25 -6.08 -1.42
CA ALA A 41 -5.65 -6.33 -1.12
C ALA A 41 -6.08 -7.75 -1.51
N VAL A 42 -5.68 -8.21 -2.69
CA VAL A 42 -6.00 -9.56 -3.18
C VAL A 42 -5.41 -10.63 -2.25
N GLU A 43 -4.17 -10.45 -1.82
CA GLU A 43 -3.53 -11.40 -0.91
C GLU A 43 -4.15 -11.48 0.48
N ALA A 44 -4.67 -10.38 0.96
CA ALA A 44 -5.36 -10.36 2.23
C ALA A 44 -6.62 -11.24 2.24
N GLY A 45 -7.13 -11.65 1.06
CA GLY A 45 -8.19 -12.63 0.90
C GLY A 45 -9.59 -12.16 1.32
N SER A 46 -9.69 -10.96 1.87
CA SER A 46 -10.96 -10.41 2.37
C SER A 46 -11.54 -9.30 1.48
N PHE A 47 -10.97 -9.13 0.30
CA PHE A 47 -11.32 -8.03 -0.61
C PHE A 47 -11.62 -8.52 -2.02
N THR A 48 -12.18 -9.71 -2.14
CA THR A 48 -12.49 -10.32 -3.44
C THR A 48 -13.49 -9.46 -4.20
N THR A 49 -14.54 -9.01 -3.54
CA THR A 49 -15.56 -8.14 -4.13
C THR A 49 -14.98 -6.79 -4.54
N LEU A 50 -14.10 -6.21 -3.71
CA LEU A 50 -13.42 -4.95 -4.04
C LEU A 50 -12.52 -5.10 -5.27
N ALA A 51 -11.76 -6.18 -5.37
CA ALA A 51 -10.90 -6.44 -6.53
C ALA A 51 -11.71 -6.59 -7.83
N GLN A 52 -12.83 -7.28 -7.78
CA GLN A 52 -13.76 -7.39 -8.90
C GLN A 52 -14.36 -6.03 -9.27
N ALA A 53 -14.76 -5.25 -8.29
CA ALA A 53 -15.29 -3.91 -8.50
C ALA A 53 -14.26 -2.96 -9.12
N LEU A 54 -13.02 -2.99 -8.66
CA LEU A 54 -11.92 -2.20 -9.24
C LEU A 54 -11.64 -2.60 -10.69
N THR A 55 -11.69 -3.89 -11.00
CA THR A 55 -11.52 -4.40 -12.36
C THR A 55 -12.67 -3.97 -13.26
N ALA A 56 -13.90 -4.07 -12.78
CA ALA A 56 -15.09 -3.67 -13.53
C ALA A 56 -15.14 -2.15 -13.79
N ALA A 57 -14.64 -1.35 -12.84
CA ALA A 57 -14.55 0.10 -12.97
C ALA A 57 -13.33 0.58 -13.79
N GLY A 58 -12.40 -0.32 -14.14
CA GLY A 58 -11.16 0.05 -14.83
C GLY A 58 -10.21 0.90 -13.99
N LEU A 59 -10.32 0.86 -12.65
CA LEU A 59 -9.49 1.65 -11.74
C LEU A 59 -8.22 0.93 -11.29
N VAL A 60 -8.04 -0.32 -11.66
CA VAL A 60 -6.86 -1.12 -11.30
C VAL A 60 -5.57 -0.42 -11.74
N ASP A 61 -5.51 0.00 -13.00
CA ASP A 61 -4.32 0.68 -13.55
C ASP A 61 -4.10 2.05 -12.90
N THR A 62 -5.16 2.75 -12.55
CA THR A 62 -5.07 4.02 -11.83
C THR A 62 -4.45 3.83 -10.44
N LEU A 63 -4.87 2.78 -9.74
CA LEU A 63 -4.36 2.46 -8.40
C LEU A 63 -2.96 1.81 -8.43
N LYS A 64 -2.58 1.23 -9.55
CA LYS A 64 -1.22 0.74 -9.81
C LYS A 64 -0.27 1.84 -10.28
N GLY A 65 -0.79 3.01 -10.58
CA GLY A 65 -0.02 4.15 -11.05
C GLY A 65 0.96 4.70 -10.02
N PRO A 66 1.92 5.53 -10.47
CA PRO A 66 2.89 6.16 -9.60
C PRO A 66 2.21 7.25 -8.77
N GLY A 67 2.26 7.12 -7.50
CA GLY A 67 1.80 8.16 -6.61
C GLY A 67 1.30 7.55 -5.31
N PRO A 68 1.52 8.18 -4.18
CA PRO A 68 0.96 7.63 -2.98
C PRO A 68 -0.55 7.80 -2.98
N TYR A 69 -1.24 6.70 -2.75
CA TYR A 69 -2.68 6.68 -2.55
C TYR A 69 -3.01 6.09 -1.19
N THR A 70 -4.05 6.60 -0.57
CA THR A 70 -4.64 5.98 0.61
C THR A 70 -5.99 5.41 0.21
N VAL A 71 -6.16 4.12 0.39
CA VAL A 71 -7.37 3.40 0.02
C VAL A 71 -8.09 2.91 1.26
N PHE A 72 -9.33 3.31 1.41
CA PHE A 72 -10.22 2.74 2.40
C PHE A 72 -10.87 1.50 1.80
N ALA A 73 -10.34 0.33 2.12
CA ALA A 73 -10.76 -0.93 1.53
C ALA A 73 -11.87 -1.59 2.37
N PRO A 74 -13.10 -1.62 1.87
CA PRO A 74 -14.17 -2.37 2.52
C PRO A 74 -13.95 -3.87 2.33
N THR A 75 -14.20 -4.64 3.38
CA THR A 75 -14.15 -6.10 3.33
C THR A 75 -15.34 -6.68 2.57
N ASP A 76 -15.27 -7.96 2.21
CA ASP A 76 -16.41 -8.66 1.61
C ASP A 76 -17.64 -8.64 2.54
N GLU A 77 -17.41 -8.69 3.87
CA GLU A 77 -18.47 -8.51 4.87
C GLU A 77 -19.09 -7.11 4.83
N ALA A 78 -18.28 -6.08 4.54
CA ALA A 78 -18.77 -4.71 4.38
C ALA A 78 -19.73 -4.60 3.19
N PHE A 79 -19.43 -5.26 2.10
CA PHE A 79 -20.35 -5.35 0.96
C PHE A 79 -21.61 -6.15 1.29
N ALA A 80 -21.51 -7.18 2.12
CA ALA A 80 -22.66 -7.95 2.55
C ALA A 80 -23.64 -7.16 3.44
N LYS A 81 -23.17 -6.09 4.07
CA LYS A 81 -24.03 -5.17 4.85
C LYS A 81 -24.84 -4.22 4.00
N LEU A 82 -24.53 -4.10 2.71
CA LEU A 82 -25.31 -3.28 1.80
C LEU A 82 -26.73 -3.88 1.62
N PRO A 83 -27.72 -3.03 1.37
CA PRO A 83 -29.04 -3.52 1.03
C PRO A 83 -28.99 -4.48 -0.17
N PRO A 84 -29.82 -5.53 -0.17
CA PRO A 84 -29.84 -6.49 -1.26
C PRO A 84 -30.13 -5.78 -2.60
N GLY A 85 -29.35 -6.12 -3.62
CA GLY A 85 -29.42 -5.49 -4.94
C GLY A 85 -28.61 -4.22 -5.11
N THR A 86 -28.13 -3.59 -4.05
CA THR A 86 -27.27 -2.39 -4.17
C THR A 86 -25.94 -2.71 -4.82
N LEU A 87 -25.30 -3.81 -4.43
CA LEU A 87 -24.05 -4.24 -5.02
C LEU A 87 -24.23 -4.57 -6.51
N ASP A 88 -25.28 -5.31 -6.84
CA ASP A 88 -25.58 -5.67 -8.22
C ASP A 88 -25.86 -4.43 -9.07
N ALA A 89 -26.59 -3.47 -8.53
CA ALA A 89 -26.85 -2.19 -9.20
C ALA A 89 -25.58 -1.37 -9.41
N LEU A 90 -24.63 -1.40 -8.45
CA LEU A 90 -23.33 -0.74 -8.59
C LEU A 90 -22.46 -1.43 -9.65
N LEU A 91 -22.45 -2.76 -9.66
CA LEU A 91 -21.70 -3.54 -10.65
C LEU A 91 -22.30 -3.39 -12.06
N ALA A 92 -23.60 -3.19 -12.17
CA ALA A 92 -24.28 -2.94 -13.43
C ALA A 92 -24.06 -1.51 -13.97
N ASP A 93 -23.79 -0.55 -13.09
CA ASP A 93 -23.56 0.85 -13.45
C ASP A 93 -22.10 1.23 -13.16
N THR A 94 -21.26 1.09 -14.16
CA THR A 94 -19.81 1.40 -14.04
C THR A 94 -19.56 2.83 -13.58
N ALA A 95 -20.40 3.79 -13.96
CA ALA A 95 -20.23 5.18 -13.58
C ALA A 95 -20.45 5.37 -12.07
N LYS A 96 -21.50 4.77 -11.51
CA LYS A 96 -21.74 4.77 -10.07
C LYS A 96 -20.66 4.02 -9.32
N LEU A 97 -20.26 2.87 -9.84
CA LEU A 97 -19.19 2.08 -9.26
C LEU A 97 -17.88 2.86 -9.20
N THR A 98 -17.50 3.53 -10.28
CA THR A 98 -16.32 4.40 -10.34
C THR A 98 -16.41 5.53 -9.32
N ASN A 99 -17.57 6.18 -9.19
CA ASN A 99 -17.76 7.24 -8.20
C ASN A 99 -17.59 6.72 -6.76
N VAL A 100 -18.20 5.60 -6.44
CA VAL A 100 -18.07 4.97 -5.11
C VAL A 100 -16.62 4.59 -4.84
N LEU A 101 -15.96 3.92 -5.78
CA LEU A 101 -14.56 3.50 -5.62
C LEU A 101 -13.61 4.70 -5.51
N SER A 102 -13.83 5.74 -6.31
CA SER A 102 -13.04 6.98 -6.21
C SER A 102 -13.27 7.71 -4.89
N TYR A 103 -14.43 7.54 -4.30
CA TYR A 103 -14.75 8.07 -2.97
C TYR A 103 -14.01 7.32 -1.84
N HIS A 104 -13.60 6.09 -2.09
CA HIS A 104 -12.78 5.31 -1.16
C HIS A 104 -11.27 5.59 -1.29
N VAL A 105 -10.86 6.38 -2.26
CA VAL A 105 -9.46 6.68 -2.53
C VAL A 105 -9.15 8.13 -2.20
N VAL A 106 -8.16 8.34 -1.36
CA VAL A 106 -7.63 9.66 -1.02
C VAL A 106 -6.27 9.82 -1.68
N PRO A 107 -6.04 10.91 -2.42
CA PRO A 107 -4.73 11.19 -2.99
C PRO A 107 -3.74 11.54 -1.87
N GLY A 108 -2.57 10.95 -1.92
CA GLY A 108 -1.55 11.12 -0.89
C GLY A 108 -1.47 9.93 0.09
N LYS A 109 -0.33 9.81 0.73
CA LYS A 109 -0.11 8.80 1.76
C LYS A 109 -0.55 9.37 3.11
N VAL A 110 -1.67 8.89 3.61
CA VAL A 110 -2.19 9.29 4.92
C VAL A 110 -2.12 8.09 5.85
N MET A 111 -1.22 8.16 6.81
CA MET A 111 -1.10 7.13 7.86
C MET A 111 -2.19 7.31 8.92
N ALA A 112 -2.44 6.26 9.71
CA ALA A 112 -3.43 6.34 10.78
C ALA A 112 -3.16 7.50 11.75
N ALA A 113 -1.89 7.76 12.05
CA ALA A 113 -1.50 8.88 12.90
C ALA A 113 -1.87 10.26 12.32
N ASP A 114 -1.96 10.36 11.01
CA ASP A 114 -2.38 11.58 10.32
C ASP A 114 -3.91 11.60 10.16
N VAL A 115 -4.51 10.46 9.84
CA VAL A 115 -5.97 10.30 9.75
C VAL A 115 -6.64 10.78 11.03
N VAL A 116 -6.12 10.41 12.20
CA VAL A 116 -6.70 10.81 13.49
C VAL A 116 -6.61 12.32 13.78
N LYS A 117 -5.75 13.03 13.07
CA LYS A 117 -5.60 14.48 13.20
C LYS A 117 -6.49 15.25 12.24
N LEU A 118 -7.00 14.57 11.21
CA LEU A 118 -7.84 15.16 10.21
C LEU A 118 -9.32 15.00 10.59
N ALA A 119 -10.08 16.05 10.49
CA ALA A 119 -11.53 15.98 10.63
C ALA A 119 -12.22 15.51 9.35
N SER A 120 -11.53 15.64 8.22
CA SER A 120 -11.99 15.18 6.91
C SER A 120 -10.82 15.00 5.96
N ALA A 121 -10.98 14.14 4.97
CA ALA A 121 -10.01 13.95 3.90
C ALA A 121 -10.72 14.08 2.54
N ARG A 122 -10.08 14.78 1.61
CA ARG A 122 -10.62 14.92 0.27
C ARG A 122 -10.28 13.68 -0.56
N THR A 123 -11.30 13.13 -1.20
CA THR A 123 -11.16 11.94 -2.05
C THR A 123 -10.82 12.29 -3.50
N VAL A 124 -10.41 11.29 -4.26
CA VAL A 124 -10.16 11.42 -5.70
C VAL A 124 -11.43 11.83 -6.45
N GLN A 125 -12.58 11.42 -5.96
CA GLN A 125 -13.88 11.78 -6.53
C GLN A 125 -14.20 13.29 -6.38
N GLY A 126 -13.56 13.97 -5.40
CA GLY A 126 -13.69 15.41 -5.17
C GLY A 126 -14.49 15.78 -3.92
N GLN A 127 -15.29 14.89 -3.40
CA GLN A 127 -15.96 15.05 -2.12
C GLN A 127 -15.02 14.73 -0.96
N SER A 128 -15.38 15.15 0.24
CA SER A 128 -14.58 14.84 1.44
C SER A 128 -15.30 13.83 2.30
N VAL A 129 -14.55 12.83 2.75
CA VAL A 129 -15.00 11.90 3.79
C VAL A 129 -14.78 12.52 5.16
N LYS A 130 -15.72 12.34 6.06
CA LYS A 130 -15.59 12.78 7.45
C LYS A 130 -14.80 11.75 8.24
N ILE A 131 -13.87 12.22 9.03
CA ILE A 131 -13.06 11.39 9.89
C ILE A 131 -13.42 11.69 11.35
N SER A 132 -13.71 10.66 12.09
CA SER A 132 -14.00 10.75 13.52
C SER A 132 -13.11 9.79 14.29
N THR A 133 -12.64 10.25 15.45
CA THR A 133 -11.76 9.45 16.32
C THR A 133 -12.42 9.09 17.65
N GLN A 134 -13.71 9.41 17.79
CA GLN A 134 -14.45 9.09 19.00
C GLN A 134 -14.78 7.60 19.04
N GLY A 135 -14.10 6.88 19.92
CA GLY A 135 -14.30 5.43 20.04
C GLY A 135 -13.62 4.57 18.98
N GLY A 136 -12.58 5.10 18.32
CA GLY A 136 -11.85 4.48 17.23
C GLY A 136 -11.84 5.32 15.97
N VAL A 137 -11.05 4.93 14.99
CA VAL A 137 -11.01 5.65 13.72
C VAL A 137 -12.22 5.25 12.89
N LYS A 138 -13.02 6.24 12.52
CA LYS A 138 -14.18 6.08 11.64
C LYS A 138 -14.04 7.00 10.44
N VAL A 139 -14.47 6.51 9.31
CA VAL A 139 -14.57 7.28 8.08
C VAL A 139 -16.03 7.27 7.65
N ASP A 140 -16.68 8.42 7.73
CA ASP A 140 -18.13 8.58 7.61
C ASP A 140 -18.89 7.65 8.57
N ASN A 141 -19.54 6.62 8.05
CA ASN A 141 -20.29 5.62 8.80
C ASN A 141 -19.54 4.29 8.98
N ALA A 142 -18.34 4.18 8.41
CA ALA A 142 -17.53 2.97 8.46
C ALA A 142 -16.49 3.04 9.59
N ASN A 143 -16.28 1.92 10.29
CA ASN A 143 -15.20 1.83 11.26
C ASN A 143 -13.94 1.30 10.56
N VAL A 144 -12.80 1.88 10.88
CA VAL A 144 -11.51 1.35 10.43
C VAL A 144 -11.09 0.22 11.37
N THR A 145 -11.04 -0.98 10.84
CA THR A 145 -10.71 -2.19 11.60
C THR A 145 -9.22 -2.49 11.59
N ARG A 146 -8.54 -2.11 10.50
CA ARG A 146 -7.09 -2.21 10.36
C ARG A 146 -6.57 -0.97 9.68
N THR A 147 -5.42 -0.52 10.14
CA THR A 147 -4.74 0.66 9.62
C THR A 147 -3.35 0.30 9.12
N ASP A 148 -2.77 1.21 8.32
CA ASP A 148 -1.35 1.18 7.96
C ASP A 148 -0.87 -0.11 7.29
N ILE A 149 -1.70 -0.72 6.46
CA ILE A 149 -1.26 -1.79 5.57
C ILE A 149 -0.48 -1.12 4.43
N ALA A 150 0.83 -1.21 4.51
CA ALA A 150 1.71 -0.57 3.54
C ALA A 150 1.70 -1.34 2.21
N ALA A 151 1.57 -0.60 1.14
CA ALA A 151 1.77 -1.06 -0.23
C ALA A 151 2.85 -0.21 -0.90
N SER A 152 3.37 -0.65 -2.04
CA SER A 152 4.45 0.05 -2.73
C SER A 152 4.09 1.47 -3.15
N ASN A 153 2.84 1.67 -3.51
CA ASN A 153 2.32 2.94 -4.02
C ASN A 153 1.28 3.59 -3.10
N GLY A 154 1.20 3.16 -1.84
CA GLY A 154 0.28 3.79 -0.89
C GLY A 154 0.03 2.99 0.38
N VAL A 155 -1.09 3.28 1.01
CA VAL A 155 -1.53 2.67 2.26
C VAL A 155 -2.97 2.23 2.14
N ILE A 156 -3.29 1.10 2.74
CA ILE A 156 -4.64 0.57 2.82
C ILE A 156 -5.13 0.65 4.26
N HIS A 157 -6.31 1.20 4.45
CA HIS A 157 -7.06 1.14 5.70
C HIS A 157 -8.29 0.28 5.48
N VAL A 158 -8.44 -0.75 6.28
CA VAL A 158 -9.56 -1.68 6.16
C VAL A 158 -10.75 -1.14 6.93
N ILE A 159 -11.89 -1.07 6.26
CA ILE A 159 -13.15 -0.60 6.83
C ILE A 159 -14.20 -1.71 6.82
N ASP A 160 -15.12 -1.64 7.77
CA ASP A 160 -16.18 -2.64 8.00
C ASP A 160 -17.52 -2.32 7.32
N ALA A 161 -17.57 -1.21 6.61
CA ALA A 161 -18.74 -0.79 5.84
C ALA A 161 -18.31 -0.04 4.57
N VAL A 162 -19.13 -0.12 3.53
CA VAL A 162 -18.92 0.64 2.29
C VAL A 162 -19.38 2.07 2.49
N ILE A 163 -18.53 3.03 2.12
CA ILE A 163 -18.85 4.46 2.16
C ILE A 163 -19.48 4.81 0.82
N LEU A 164 -20.65 5.40 0.87
CA LEU A 164 -21.37 5.85 -0.31
C LEU A 164 -21.32 7.38 -0.38
N PRO A 165 -20.98 7.97 -1.52
CA PRO A 165 -21.11 9.41 -1.71
C PRO A 165 -22.57 9.82 -1.73
N ASP A 166 -22.87 11.00 -1.21
CA ASP A 166 -24.21 11.60 -1.22
C ASP A 166 -24.62 12.02 -2.64
#